data_dce1eae1a95f1b45a11314429bf9eef9
#
_entry.id   dce1eae1a95f1b45a11314429bf9eef9
#
_cell.length_a   1.000
_cell.length_b   1.000
_cell.length_c   1.000
_cell.angle_alpha   90.00
_cell.angle_beta   90.00
_cell.angle_gamma   90.00
#
_symmetry.space_group_name_H-M   'P 1'
#
loop_
_entity.id
_entity.type
_entity.pdbx_description
1 polymer ?
#
loop_
_entity_poly.entity_id
_entity_poly.type
_entity_poly.pdbx_seq_one_letter_code
_entity_poly.pdbx_strand_id
1 'polypeptide(L)'
;MCLMLIDKAMTASATKENRIIKKIKTKTLNMLEVKNLHAKIGDKEILRGINLTINDGEIHAIMGPNGSGKSTLSAVLTGNPLYEVTEGEAIFNGKNLLEMKPEERANEGLFLSFQYPVEIPGVSMTNFLKAAVNEKRKYQGLPELKAAEFIKLMNEKRKVVELDSKFTRRSVNEGFSGGEKKRNEIFQMAMLEPKLSILDETDSGLDVDAMRIVADGVNKMHTSETSAIVITHYERLLDMIKPNVVHVLYKGRIVKTAGPELAKEIEARGYDWIKAEVGE
;
A
#
# COMPACT_ATOMS: atom_id res chain seq x y z
N MET A 1 36.12 -25.91 -40.22
CA MET A 1 35.33 -26.78 -39.31
C MET A 1 35.39 -26.36 -37.84
N CYS A 2 36.49 -25.84 -37.33
CA CYS A 2 36.61 -25.41 -35.91
C CYS A 2 35.84 -24.11 -35.58
N LEU A 3 35.78 -23.11 -36.45
CA LEU A 3 35.06 -21.85 -36.23
C LEU A 3 33.53 -22.03 -36.17
N MET A 4 32.95 -22.96 -36.94
CA MET A 4 31.51 -23.24 -36.88
C MET A 4 31.05 -23.93 -35.59
N LEU A 5 31.94 -24.62 -34.90
CA LEU A 5 31.62 -25.26 -33.60
C LEU A 5 31.68 -24.28 -32.45
N ILE A 6 32.51 -23.25 -32.53
CA ILE A 6 32.62 -22.18 -31.54
C ILE A 6 31.38 -21.28 -31.60
N ASP A 7 30.91 -20.92 -32.80
CA ASP A 7 29.71 -20.09 -33.00
C ASP A 7 28.43 -20.78 -32.50
N LYS A 8 28.30 -22.12 -32.72
CA LYS A 8 27.18 -22.90 -32.18
C LYS A 8 27.21 -23.04 -30.65
N ALA A 9 28.39 -23.09 -30.04
CA ALA A 9 28.54 -23.17 -28.60
C ALA A 9 28.21 -21.82 -27.91
N MET A 10 28.63 -20.71 -28.53
CA MET A 10 28.32 -19.35 -28.01
C MET A 10 26.83 -19.00 -28.17
N THR A 11 26.18 -19.37 -29.27
CA THR A 11 24.74 -19.17 -29.45
C THR A 11 23.90 -20.07 -28.55
N ALA A 12 24.34 -21.30 -28.25
CA ALA A 12 23.66 -22.19 -27.30
C ALA A 12 23.81 -21.73 -25.83
N SER A 13 24.95 -21.13 -25.46
CA SER A 13 25.17 -20.53 -24.14
C SER A 13 24.29 -19.28 -23.94
N ALA A 14 24.26 -18.38 -24.90
CA ALA A 14 23.44 -17.17 -24.87
C ALA A 14 21.92 -17.47 -24.82
N THR A 15 21.47 -18.54 -25.50
CA THR A 15 20.07 -19.00 -25.43
C THR A 15 19.74 -19.66 -24.09
N LYS A 16 20.69 -20.32 -23.44
CA LYS A 16 20.52 -20.94 -22.13
C LYS A 16 20.48 -19.88 -21.02
N GLU A 17 21.38 -18.88 -21.10
CA GLU A 17 21.36 -17.72 -20.20
C GLU A 17 20.06 -16.89 -20.36
N ASN A 18 19.64 -16.59 -21.60
CA ASN A 18 18.37 -15.93 -21.85
C ASN A 18 17.15 -16.74 -21.38
N ARG A 19 17.18 -18.08 -21.45
CA ARG A 19 16.13 -18.93 -20.86
C ARG A 19 16.16 -18.92 -19.32
N ILE A 20 17.33 -18.87 -18.71
CA ILE A 20 17.48 -18.78 -17.25
C ILE A 20 17.03 -17.40 -16.76
N ILE A 21 17.45 -16.33 -17.44
CA ILE A 21 17.01 -14.95 -17.16
C ILE A 21 15.49 -14.80 -17.38
N LYS A 22 14.93 -15.42 -18.43
CA LYS A 22 13.49 -15.45 -18.67
C LYS A 22 12.74 -16.29 -17.62
N LYS A 23 13.32 -17.39 -17.15
CA LYS A 23 12.76 -18.23 -16.08
C LYS A 23 12.87 -17.58 -14.69
N ILE A 24 13.87 -16.73 -14.48
CA ILE A 24 14.01 -15.91 -13.26
C ILE A 24 13.03 -14.73 -13.32
N LYS A 25 12.78 -14.13 -14.50
CA LYS A 25 11.77 -13.09 -14.70
C LYS A 25 10.32 -13.59 -14.65
N THR A 26 10.06 -14.90 -14.78
CA THR A 26 8.73 -15.51 -14.62
C THR A 26 8.45 -16.11 -13.24
N LYS A 27 9.33 -15.92 -12.27
CA LYS A 27 8.94 -16.03 -10.88
C LYS A 27 8.22 -14.71 -10.58
N THR A 28 6.89 -14.72 -10.62
CA THR A 28 6.05 -13.64 -10.10
C THR A 28 6.56 -13.35 -8.70
N LEU A 29 7.37 -12.30 -8.55
CA LEU A 29 7.76 -11.83 -7.23
C LEU A 29 6.47 -11.23 -6.67
N ASN A 30 5.95 -11.84 -5.62
CA ASN A 30 4.83 -11.27 -4.91
C ASN A 30 5.24 -9.89 -4.40
N MET A 31 4.39 -8.88 -4.60
CA MET A 31 4.61 -7.54 -4.05
C MET A 31 4.73 -7.61 -2.53
N LEU A 32 3.82 -8.36 -1.90
CA LEU A 32 3.82 -8.64 -0.48
C LEU A 32 3.46 -10.10 -0.22
N GLU A 33 4.23 -10.79 0.60
CA GLU A 33 3.92 -12.12 1.10
C GLU A 33 4.02 -12.14 2.63
N VAL A 34 2.90 -12.39 3.30
CA VAL A 34 2.79 -12.50 4.76
C VAL A 34 2.41 -13.94 5.09
N LYS A 35 3.19 -14.58 5.98
CA LYS A 35 2.97 -15.97 6.41
C LYS A 35 2.91 -16.05 7.92
N ASN A 36 1.81 -16.62 8.41
CA ASN A 36 1.58 -16.90 9.83
C ASN A 36 1.97 -15.73 10.75
N LEU A 37 1.60 -14.50 10.38
CA LEU A 37 2.00 -13.32 11.11
C LEU A 37 1.19 -13.17 12.39
N HIS A 38 1.87 -13.18 13.53
CA HIS A 38 1.32 -12.90 14.86
C HIS A 38 1.87 -11.59 15.38
N ALA A 39 1.01 -10.80 16.03
CA ALA A 39 1.44 -9.54 16.64
C ALA A 39 0.58 -9.20 17.86
N LYS A 40 1.23 -8.56 18.84
CA LYS A 40 0.59 -8.13 20.09
C LYS A 40 0.87 -6.66 20.39
N ILE A 41 0.06 -6.11 21.29
CA ILE A 41 0.30 -4.82 21.97
C ILE A 41 0.23 -5.06 23.48
N GLY A 42 1.33 -4.77 24.19
CA GLY A 42 1.49 -5.23 25.57
C GLY A 42 1.31 -6.75 25.65
N ASP A 43 0.40 -7.22 26.51
CA ASP A 43 0.12 -8.66 26.67
C ASP A 43 -1.00 -9.18 25.75
N LYS A 44 -1.63 -8.30 24.99
CA LYS A 44 -2.79 -8.68 24.16
C LYS A 44 -2.37 -9.02 22.74
N GLU A 45 -2.51 -10.28 22.36
CA GLU A 45 -2.37 -10.72 20.98
C GLU A 45 -3.55 -10.23 20.14
N ILE A 46 -3.24 -9.55 19.01
CA ILE A 46 -4.24 -8.99 18.08
C ILE A 46 -4.24 -9.77 16.76
N LEU A 47 -3.06 -9.95 16.14
CA LEU A 47 -2.93 -10.76 14.92
C LEU A 47 -2.55 -12.18 15.32
N ARG A 48 -3.23 -13.16 14.71
CA ARG A 48 -3.20 -14.57 15.14
C ARG A 48 -2.97 -15.51 13.97
N GLY A 49 -1.89 -15.29 13.23
CA GLY A 49 -1.53 -16.12 12.07
C GLY A 49 -2.14 -15.60 10.77
N ILE A 50 -1.88 -14.35 10.43
CA ILE A 50 -2.28 -13.76 9.15
C ILE A 50 -1.48 -14.38 8.01
N ASN A 51 -2.20 -14.82 6.98
CA ASN A 51 -1.63 -15.22 5.71
C ASN A 51 -2.22 -14.34 4.61
N LEU A 52 -1.37 -13.60 3.88
CA LEU A 52 -1.79 -12.66 2.84
C LEU A 52 -0.72 -12.62 1.75
N THR A 53 -1.13 -12.81 0.51
CA THR A 53 -0.25 -12.67 -0.65
C THR A 53 -0.87 -11.67 -1.61
N ILE A 54 -0.08 -10.68 -2.04
CA ILE A 54 -0.47 -9.65 -3.00
C ILE A 54 0.56 -9.69 -4.13
N ASN A 55 0.09 -9.88 -5.35
CA ASN A 55 0.94 -9.83 -6.53
C ASN A 55 1.09 -8.39 -7.04
N ASP A 56 2.06 -8.18 -7.94
CA ASP A 56 2.21 -6.90 -8.62
C ASP A 56 0.94 -6.54 -9.38
N GLY A 57 0.51 -5.29 -9.28
CA GLY A 57 -0.67 -4.79 -9.97
C GLY A 57 -2.01 -5.25 -9.38
N GLU A 58 -2.06 -5.79 -8.17
CA GLU A 58 -3.31 -6.17 -7.51
C GLU A 58 -3.75 -5.14 -6.47
N ILE A 59 -5.05 -4.93 -6.39
CA ILE A 59 -5.72 -4.19 -5.32
C ILE A 59 -6.48 -5.20 -4.46
N HIS A 60 -6.12 -5.30 -3.20
CA HIS A 60 -6.80 -6.15 -2.22
C HIS A 60 -7.60 -5.31 -1.24
N ALA A 61 -8.84 -5.69 -0.98
CA ALA A 61 -9.63 -5.08 0.08
C ALA A 61 -9.58 -5.95 1.35
N ILE A 62 -9.51 -5.31 2.51
CA ILE A 62 -9.63 -5.98 3.80
C ILE A 62 -10.83 -5.39 4.53
N MET A 63 -11.85 -6.21 4.71
CA MET A 63 -13.06 -5.91 5.45
C MET A 63 -13.08 -6.68 6.77
N GLY A 64 -13.97 -6.32 7.68
CA GLY A 64 -14.13 -7.03 8.95
C GLY A 64 -14.67 -6.10 10.04
N PRO A 65 -15.30 -6.65 11.09
CA PRO A 65 -15.88 -5.85 12.17
C PRO A 65 -14.83 -5.02 12.92
N ASN A 66 -15.28 -4.04 13.68
CA ASN A 66 -14.39 -3.24 14.54
C ASN A 66 -13.66 -4.15 15.55
N GLY A 67 -12.38 -3.86 15.76
CA GLY A 67 -11.52 -4.66 16.65
C GLY A 67 -11.05 -6.00 16.05
N SER A 68 -11.29 -6.27 14.77
CA SER A 68 -10.82 -7.52 14.12
C SER A 68 -9.30 -7.56 13.88
N GLY A 69 -8.60 -6.41 13.93
CA GLY A 69 -7.16 -6.31 13.73
C GLY A 69 -6.72 -5.61 12.43
N LYS A 70 -7.63 -4.99 11.67
CA LYS A 70 -7.33 -4.34 10.38
C LYS A 70 -6.25 -3.26 10.51
N SER A 71 -6.46 -2.26 11.36
CA SER A 71 -5.48 -1.18 11.58
C SER A 71 -4.22 -1.67 12.32
N THR A 72 -4.30 -2.78 13.05
CA THR A 72 -3.12 -3.45 13.60
C THR A 72 -2.28 -4.05 12.48
N LEU A 73 -2.90 -4.68 11.48
CA LEU A 73 -2.17 -5.21 10.34
C LEU A 73 -1.44 -4.10 9.56
N SER A 74 -2.12 -2.98 9.27
CA SER A 74 -1.48 -1.82 8.62
C SER A 74 -0.34 -1.26 9.44
N ALA A 75 -0.51 -1.12 10.77
CA ALA A 75 0.52 -0.63 11.69
C ALA A 75 1.74 -1.56 11.77
N VAL A 76 1.53 -2.87 11.85
CA VAL A 76 2.61 -3.87 11.86
C VAL A 76 3.39 -3.87 10.55
N LEU A 77 2.69 -3.86 9.40
CA LEU A 77 3.33 -3.83 8.09
C LEU A 77 4.14 -2.55 7.87
N THR A 78 3.72 -1.43 8.46
CA THR A 78 4.45 -0.14 8.35
C THR A 78 5.49 0.08 9.46
N GLY A 79 5.62 -0.86 10.40
CA GLY A 79 6.68 -0.84 11.42
C GLY A 79 6.39 0.04 12.62
N ASN A 80 5.11 0.21 12.99
CA ASN A 80 4.76 0.95 14.20
C ASN A 80 5.32 0.23 15.45
N PRO A 81 6.19 0.88 16.24
CA PRO A 81 6.90 0.25 17.36
C PRO A 81 6.00 -0.10 18.55
N LEU A 82 4.73 0.31 18.55
CA LEU A 82 3.77 -0.08 19.59
C LEU A 82 3.38 -1.56 19.50
N TYR A 83 3.59 -2.20 18.34
CA TYR A 83 3.24 -3.59 18.11
C TYR A 83 4.48 -4.46 18.03
N GLU A 84 4.48 -5.56 18.77
CA GLU A 84 5.53 -6.58 18.76
C GLU A 84 5.08 -7.75 17.89
N VAL A 85 5.87 -8.06 16.86
CA VAL A 85 5.69 -9.29 16.07
C VAL A 85 6.29 -10.45 16.86
N THR A 86 5.47 -11.46 17.14
CA THR A 86 5.87 -12.62 17.95
C THR A 86 6.17 -13.85 17.12
N GLU A 87 5.58 -13.98 15.93
CA GLU A 87 5.77 -15.10 15.01
C GLU A 87 5.43 -14.69 13.56
N GLY A 88 5.98 -15.42 12.59
CA GLY A 88 5.67 -15.30 11.18
C GLY A 88 6.68 -14.50 10.39
N GLU A 89 6.37 -14.32 9.11
CA GLU A 89 7.21 -13.67 8.12
C GLU A 89 6.41 -12.64 7.33
N ALA A 90 7.07 -11.56 6.89
CA ALA A 90 6.54 -10.61 5.94
C ALA A 90 7.65 -10.21 4.95
N ILE A 91 7.46 -10.58 3.69
CA ILE A 91 8.39 -10.28 2.60
C ILE A 91 7.75 -9.25 1.70
N PHE A 92 8.39 -8.11 1.52
CA PHE A 92 7.96 -7.03 0.64
C PHE A 92 9.00 -6.83 -0.47
N ASN A 93 8.59 -6.92 -1.72
CA ASN A 93 9.47 -6.77 -2.88
C ASN A 93 10.76 -7.62 -2.76
N GLY A 94 10.63 -8.84 -2.24
CA GLY A 94 11.72 -9.80 -2.04
C GLY A 94 12.62 -9.55 -0.82
N LYS A 95 12.29 -8.58 0.04
CA LYS A 95 13.07 -8.22 1.24
C LYS A 95 12.26 -8.52 2.51
N ASN A 96 12.94 -8.91 3.59
CA ASN A 96 12.28 -9.12 4.89
C ASN A 96 11.83 -7.79 5.49
N LEU A 97 10.51 -7.56 5.46
CA LEU A 97 9.90 -6.32 5.93
C LEU A 97 10.07 -6.13 7.45
N LEU A 98 10.07 -7.23 8.20
CA LEU A 98 10.11 -7.17 9.67
C LEU A 98 11.47 -6.72 10.22
N GLU A 99 12.53 -6.86 9.44
CA GLU A 99 13.87 -6.39 9.79
C GLU A 99 14.11 -4.91 9.44
N MET A 100 13.21 -4.30 8.65
CA MET A 100 13.32 -2.91 8.22
C MET A 100 12.73 -1.95 9.25
N LYS A 101 13.41 -0.82 9.45
CA LYS A 101 12.84 0.32 10.16
C LYS A 101 11.72 0.99 9.33
N PRO A 102 10.81 1.76 9.93
CA PRO A 102 9.73 2.43 9.21
C PRO A 102 10.20 3.29 8.02
N GLU A 103 11.27 4.04 8.19
CA GLU A 103 11.87 4.87 7.14
C GLU A 103 12.44 4.04 5.97
N GLU A 104 12.97 2.85 6.26
CA GLU A 104 13.48 1.94 5.23
C GLU A 104 12.32 1.33 4.42
N ARG A 105 11.21 0.96 5.10
CA ARG A 105 9.98 0.47 4.45
C ARG A 105 9.40 1.54 3.52
N ALA A 106 9.36 2.79 3.96
CA ALA A 106 8.89 3.91 3.15
C ALA A 106 9.80 4.15 1.92
N ASN A 107 11.12 4.07 2.08
CA ASN A 107 12.09 4.20 0.99
C ASN A 107 12.01 3.05 -0.02
N GLU A 108 11.69 1.82 0.43
CA GLU A 108 11.41 0.69 -0.47
C GLU A 108 10.12 0.85 -1.25
N GLY A 109 9.25 1.76 -0.86
CA GLY A 109 8.02 2.11 -1.56
C GLY A 109 6.74 1.64 -0.87
N LEU A 110 6.77 1.40 0.44
CA LEU A 110 5.56 1.19 1.23
C LEU A 110 4.99 2.53 1.68
N PHE A 111 3.69 2.74 1.50
CA PHE A 111 2.98 3.96 1.91
C PHE A 111 1.78 3.61 2.78
N LEU A 112 1.52 4.43 3.79
CA LEU A 112 0.33 4.33 4.64
C LEU A 112 -0.46 5.65 4.57
N SER A 113 -1.73 5.57 4.16
CA SER A 113 -2.72 6.61 4.43
C SER A 113 -3.37 6.29 5.77
N PHE A 114 -3.18 7.17 6.74
CA PHE A 114 -3.63 6.96 8.11
C PHE A 114 -5.15 7.13 8.23
N GLN A 115 -5.78 6.39 9.14
CA GLN A 115 -7.18 6.62 9.52
C GLN A 115 -7.39 8.08 9.96
N TYR A 116 -6.48 8.61 10.78
CA TYR A 116 -6.44 10.01 11.22
C TYR A 116 -5.13 10.66 10.76
N PRO A 117 -5.16 11.47 9.68
CA PRO A 117 -3.98 12.14 9.17
C PRO A 117 -3.34 13.07 10.21
N VAL A 118 -2.04 12.90 10.42
CA VAL A 118 -1.28 13.68 11.41
C VAL A 118 -1.10 15.13 10.94
N GLU A 119 -1.22 16.07 11.86
CA GLU A 119 -0.88 17.48 11.64
C GLU A 119 0.57 17.73 12.05
N ILE A 120 1.31 18.50 11.24
CA ILE A 120 2.68 18.91 11.54
C ILE A 120 2.74 20.45 11.49
N PRO A 121 2.43 21.14 12.61
CA PRO A 121 2.44 22.58 12.68
C PRO A 121 3.82 23.16 12.35
N GLY A 122 3.85 24.26 11.62
CA GLY A 122 5.09 24.97 11.24
C GLY A 122 5.90 24.34 10.10
N VAL A 123 5.54 23.12 9.63
CA VAL A 123 6.20 22.49 8.48
C VAL A 123 5.29 22.57 7.26
N SER A 124 5.66 23.39 6.27
CA SER A 124 4.86 23.50 5.05
C SER A 124 4.84 22.19 4.27
N MET A 125 3.71 21.88 3.61
CA MET A 125 3.58 20.71 2.73
C MET A 125 4.68 20.65 1.67
N THR A 126 5.05 21.80 1.10
CA THR A 126 6.15 21.91 0.13
C THR A 126 7.47 21.42 0.70
N ASN A 127 7.84 21.87 1.91
CA ASN A 127 9.10 21.48 2.55
C ASN A 127 9.08 20.00 2.96
N PHE A 128 7.98 19.55 3.53
CA PHE A 128 7.78 18.14 3.90
C PHE A 128 7.96 17.22 2.70
N LEU A 129 7.23 17.47 1.61
CA LEU A 129 7.30 16.64 0.41
C LEU A 129 8.64 16.72 -0.30
N LYS A 130 9.29 17.91 -0.30
CA LYS A 130 10.63 18.03 -0.89
C LYS A 130 11.64 17.15 -0.15
N ALA A 131 11.60 17.17 1.18
CA ALA A 131 12.47 16.33 1.99
C ALA A 131 12.21 14.84 1.74
N ALA A 132 10.93 14.41 1.77
CA ALA A 132 10.55 13.01 1.57
C ALA A 132 10.90 12.48 0.17
N VAL A 133 10.63 13.26 -0.89
CA VAL A 133 10.96 12.88 -2.27
C VAL A 133 12.47 12.77 -2.47
N ASN A 134 13.23 13.73 -1.93
CA ASN A 134 14.69 13.73 -2.09
C ASN A 134 15.35 12.60 -1.28
N GLU A 135 14.85 12.27 -0.08
CA GLU A 135 15.35 11.14 0.69
C GLU A 135 15.10 9.82 -0.03
N LYS A 136 13.91 9.61 -0.60
CA LYS A 136 13.61 8.45 -1.44
C LYS A 136 14.52 8.37 -2.65
N ARG A 137 14.76 9.48 -3.35
CA ARG A 137 15.69 9.54 -4.49
C ARG A 137 17.12 9.18 -4.10
N LYS A 138 17.60 9.73 -2.99
CA LYS A 138 18.91 9.41 -2.43
C LYS A 138 19.04 7.91 -2.10
N TYR A 139 18.02 7.32 -1.49
CA TYR A 139 17.96 5.87 -1.24
C TYR A 139 18.06 5.07 -2.54
N GLN A 140 17.47 5.55 -3.62
CA GLN A 140 17.53 4.94 -4.96
C GLN A 140 18.82 5.24 -5.73
N GLY A 141 19.77 5.98 -5.15
CA GLY A 141 21.00 6.41 -5.83
C GLY A 141 20.79 7.50 -6.90
N LEU A 142 19.64 8.18 -6.86
CA LEU A 142 19.31 9.26 -7.79
C LEU A 142 19.68 10.63 -7.20
N PRO A 143 20.04 11.62 -8.05
CA PRO A 143 20.31 12.99 -7.58
C PRO A 143 19.05 13.65 -7.03
N GLU A 144 19.20 14.55 -6.07
CA GLU A 144 18.11 15.38 -5.56
C GLU A 144 17.49 16.23 -6.67
N LEU A 145 16.17 16.46 -6.57
CA LEU A 145 15.47 17.38 -7.47
C LEU A 145 15.87 18.82 -7.15
N LYS A 146 16.22 19.59 -8.19
CA LYS A 146 16.35 21.04 -8.09
C LYS A 146 15.00 21.68 -7.79
N ALA A 147 15.02 22.87 -7.21
CA ALA A 147 13.78 23.56 -6.79
C ALA A 147 12.74 23.69 -7.92
N ALA A 148 13.17 24.05 -9.12
CA ALA A 148 12.27 24.19 -10.28
C ALA A 148 11.65 22.85 -10.71
N GLU A 149 12.44 21.76 -10.72
CA GLU A 149 11.99 20.41 -11.07
C GLU A 149 10.98 19.91 -10.05
N PHE A 150 11.26 20.12 -8.76
CA PHE A 150 10.34 19.74 -7.68
C PHE A 150 9.02 20.50 -7.76
N ILE A 151 9.03 21.81 -7.99
CA ILE A 151 7.80 22.60 -8.14
C ILE A 151 7.00 22.17 -9.37
N LYS A 152 7.67 21.84 -10.47
CA LYS A 152 6.99 21.27 -11.65
C LYS A 152 6.29 19.97 -11.31
N LEU A 153 7.01 19.00 -10.73
CA LEU A 153 6.45 17.72 -10.28
C LEU A 153 5.25 17.92 -9.35
N MET A 154 5.41 18.78 -8.32
CA MET A 154 4.37 19.08 -7.35
C MET A 154 3.10 19.63 -8.03
N ASN A 155 3.27 20.54 -9.01
CA ASN A 155 2.14 21.11 -9.76
C ASN A 155 1.45 20.08 -10.68
N GLU A 156 2.17 19.13 -11.21
CA GLU A 156 1.60 18.02 -11.99
C GLU A 156 0.81 17.06 -11.09
N LYS A 157 1.40 16.62 -9.98
CA LYS A 157 0.78 15.65 -9.08
C LYS A 157 -0.44 16.18 -8.33
N ARG A 158 -0.45 17.46 -7.90
CA ARG A 158 -1.63 18.04 -7.24
C ARG A 158 -2.88 18.07 -8.10
N LYS A 159 -2.74 18.11 -9.44
CA LYS A 159 -3.87 18.07 -10.37
C LYS A 159 -4.57 16.71 -10.36
N VAL A 160 -3.85 15.63 -10.07
CA VAL A 160 -4.40 14.27 -10.00
C VAL A 160 -5.52 14.18 -8.96
N VAL A 161 -5.37 14.91 -7.85
CA VAL A 161 -6.28 14.92 -6.71
C VAL A 161 -7.07 16.22 -6.57
N GLU A 162 -7.03 17.08 -7.58
CA GLU A 162 -7.73 18.36 -7.61
C GLU A 162 -7.43 19.24 -6.37
N LEU A 163 -6.17 19.21 -5.87
CA LEU A 163 -5.75 19.98 -4.71
C LEU A 163 -5.41 21.43 -5.11
N ASP A 164 -6.04 22.40 -4.44
CA ASP A 164 -5.72 23.82 -4.64
C ASP A 164 -4.27 24.12 -4.20
N SER A 165 -3.57 24.93 -4.99
CA SER A 165 -2.17 25.32 -4.72
C SER A 165 -1.96 25.99 -3.38
N LYS A 166 -3.00 26.64 -2.81
CA LYS A 166 -2.92 27.28 -1.48
C LYS A 166 -2.54 26.27 -0.37
N PHE A 167 -2.96 24.99 -0.51
CA PHE A 167 -2.66 23.97 0.49
C PHE A 167 -1.18 23.57 0.53
N THR A 168 -0.46 23.68 -0.59
CA THR A 168 0.96 23.32 -0.64
C THR A 168 1.86 24.24 0.21
N ARG A 169 1.40 25.47 0.51
CA ARG A 169 2.13 26.46 1.31
C ARG A 169 1.79 26.41 2.80
N ARG A 170 0.68 25.74 3.17
CA ARG A 170 0.24 25.58 4.56
C ARG A 170 1.01 24.48 5.25
N SER A 171 1.00 24.49 6.56
CA SER A 171 1.50 23.40 7.38
C SER A 171 0.76 22.09 7.05
N VAL A 172 1.46 20.97 7.17
CA VAL A 172 0.90 19.65 6.86
C VAL A 172 -0.37 19.40 7.67
N ASN A 173 -1.51 19.32 6.99
CA ASN A 173 -2.84 19.02 7.54
C ASN A 173 -3.39 20.01 8.59
N GLU A 174 -2.64 21.04 8.99
CA GLU A 174 -3.04 21.99 10.02
C GLU A 174 -4.28 22.80 9.59
N GLY A 175 -5.39 22.62 10.35
CA GLY A 175 -6.65 23.28 10.09
C GLY A 175 -7.31 22.88 8.77
N PHE A 176 -7.00 21.71 8.23
CA PHE A 176 -7.70 21.15 7.08
C PHE A 176 -8.98 20.45 7.55
N SER A 177 -10.03 20.50 6.74
CA SER A 177 -11.21 19.65 6.91
C SER A 177 -10.85 18.17 6.69
N GLY A 178 -11.71 17.24 7.12
CA GLY A 178 -11.50 15.81 6.93
C GLY A 178 -11.24 15.44 5.47
N GLY A 179 -12.05 15.94 4.55
CA GLY A 179 -11.88 15.72 3.11
C GLY A 179 -10.60 16.33 2.54
N GLU A 180 -10.20 17.52 3.00
CA GLU A 180 -8.94 18.14 2.62
C GLU A 180 -7.72 17.34 3.11
N LYS A 181 -7.78 16.81 4.34
CA LYS A 181 -6.73 15.94 4.89
C LYS A 181 -6.57 14.67 4.04
N LYS A 182 -7.67 14.03 3.67
CA LYS A 182 -7.62 12.80 2.86
C LYS A 182 -7.13 13.08 1.43
N ARG A 183 -7.60 14.16 0.78
CA ARG A 183 -7.02 14.58 -0.52
C ARG A 183 -5.53 14.85 -0.42
N ASN A 184 -5.10 15.45 0.69
CA ASN A 184 -3.69 15.71 0.92
C ASN A 184 -2.87 14.43 1.12
N GLU A 185 -3.41 13.39 1.75
CA GLU A 185 -2.73 12.09 1.83
C GLU A 185 -2.59 11.44 0.44
N ILE A 186 -3.65 11.48 -0.39
CA ILE A 186 -3.56 10.97 -1.76
C ILE A 186 -2.58 11.82 -2.60
N PHE A 187 -2.49 13.12 -2.34
CA PHE A 187 -1.46 13.96 -2.95
C PHE A 187 -0.03 13.54 -2.51
N GLN A 188 0.17 13.24 -1.23
CA GLN A 188 1.45 12.71 -0.73
C GLN A 188 1.78 11.37 -1.42
N MET A 189 0.79 10.48 -1.55
CA MET A 189 0.94 9.22 -2.28
C MET A 189 1.35 9.46 -3.74
N ALA A 190 0.71 10.42 -4.43
CA ALA A 190 1.04 10.77 -5.80
C ALA A 190 2.47 11.32 -5.96
N MET A 191 2.96 12.08 -4.97
CA MET A 191 4.32 12.62 -4.96
C MET A 191 5.38 11.55 -4.67
N LEU A 192 5.05 10.59 -3.81
CA LEU A 192 5.99 9.55 -3.37
C LEU A 192 6.00 8.33 -4.29
N GLU A 193 4.98 8.13 -5.12
CA GLU A 193 4.90 7.00 -6.07
C GLU A 193 5.26 5.65 -5.42
N PRO A 194 4.50 5.19 -4.44
CA PRO A 194 4.79 3.95 -3.74
C PRO A 194 4.56 2.73 -4.63
N LYS A 195 5.22 1.60 -4.31
CA LYS A 195 4.96 0.29 -4.91
C LYS A 195 3.72 -0.37 -4.28
N LEU A 196 3.58 -0.23 -2.95
CA LEU A 196 2.43 -0.73 -2.21
C LEU A 196 1.85 0.38 -1.34
N SER A 197 0.59 0.69 -1.55
CA SER A 197 -0.16 1.64 -0.73
C SER A 197 -1.11 0.90 0.22
N ILE A 198 -1.07 1.23 1.50
CA ILE A 198 -2.06 0.78 2.48
C ILE A 198 -2.97 1.97 2.79
N LEU A 199 -4.26 1.83 2.48
CA LEU A 199 -5.28 2.85 2.67
C LEU A 199 -6.16 2.41 3.85
N ASP A 200 -5.88 2.94 5.05
CA ASP A 200 -6.57 2.53 6.28
C ASP A 200 -7.76 3.46 6.57
N GLU A 201 -8.98 2.98 6.29
CA GLU A 201 -10.25 3.70 6.47
C GLU A 201 -10.22 5.13 5.89
N THR A 202 -9.68 5.27 4.67
CA THR A 202 -9.54 6.56 4.00
C THR A 202 -10.88 7.21 3.62
N ASP A 203 -11.95 6.47 3.69
CA ASP A 203 -13.34 6.87 3.43
C ASP A 203 -14.09 7.35 4.68
N SER A 204 -13.52 7.16 5.87
CA SER A 204 -14.17 7.55 7.12
C SER A 204 -14.40 9.07 7.19
N GLY A 205 -15.67 9.46 7.37
CA GLY A 205 -16.07 10.87 7.49
C GLY A 205 -16.00 11.68 6.20
N LEU A 206 -15.87 11.03 5.04
CA LEU A 206 -15.92 11.69 3.75
C LEU A 206 -17.35 11.78 3.19
N ASP A 207 -17.65 12.90 2.54
CA ASP A 207 -18.78 12.99 1.64
C ASP A 207 -18.51 12.23 0.32
N VAL A 208 -19.55 12.10 -0.49
CA VAL A 208 -19.47 11.34 -1.76
C VAL A 208 -18.45 11.91 -2.73
N ASP A 209 -18.32 13.23 -2.79
CA ASP A 209 -17.43 13.89 -3.73
C ASP A 209 -15.98 13.74 -3.31
N ALA A 210 -15.67 13.88 -2.01
CA ALA A 210 -14.35 13.62 -1.47
C ALA A 210 -13.94 12.15 -1.64
N MET A 211 -14.86 11.21 -1.41
CA MET A 211 -14.61 9.77 -1.63
C MET A 211 -14.30 9.48 -3.10
N ARG A 212 -15.02 10.09 -4.05
CA ARG A 212 -14.74 9.95 -5.49
C ARG A 212 -13.35 10.43 -5.84
N ILE A 213 -12.93 11.60 -5.33
CA ILE A 213 -11.59 12.15 -5.60
C ILE A 213 -10.50 11.22 -5.05
N VAL A 214 -10.70 10.64 -3.86
CA VAL A 214 -9.77 9.65 -3.28
C VAL A 214 -9.69 8.42 -4.18
N ALA A 215 -10.83 7.83 -4.56
CA ALA A 215 -10.87 6.66 -5.43
C ALA A 215 -10.25 6.93 -6.81
N ASP A 216 -10.56 8.04 -7.43
CA ASP A 216 -9.99 8.46 -8.71
C ASP A 216 -8.47 8.66 -8.61
N GLY A 217 -7.99 9.25 -7.51
CA GLY A 217 -6.57 9.40 -7.23
C GLY A 217 -5.86 8.06 -7.16
N VAL A 218 -6.41 7.10 -6.40
CA VAL A 218 -5.88 5.73 -6.30
C VAL A 218 -5.86 5.06 -7.69
N ASN A 219 -6.98 5.09 -8.41
CA ASN A 219 -7.09 4.46 -9.73
C ASN A 219 -6.13 5.06 -10.76
N LYS A 220 -5.94 6.40 -10.76
CA LYS A 220 -4.99 7.07 -11.67
C LYS A 220 -3.52 6.74 -11.39
N MET A 221 -3.20 6.37 -10.16
CA MET A 221 -1.83 5.99 -9.77
C MET A 221 -1.59 4.48 -9.82
N HIS A 222 -2.66 3.71 -9.95
CA HIS A 222 -2.56 2.25 -10.07
C HIS A 222 -2.02 1.84 -11.44
N THR A 223 -1.03 0.95 -11.44
CA THR A 223 -0.38 0.39 -12.63
C THR A 223 -0.14 -1.10 -12.42
N SER A 224 0.34 -1.81 -13.45
CA SER A 224 0.74 -3.21 -13.32
C SER A 224 1.95 -3.45 -12.38
N GLU A 225 2.62 -2.39 -11.93
CA GLU A 225 3.79 -2.46 -11.05
C GLU A 225 3.51 -1.91 -9.64
N THR A 226 2.28 -1.42 -9.40
CA THR A 226 1.87 -0.85 -8.12
C THR A 226 0.67 -1.61 -7.58
N SER A 227 0.66 -1.87 -6.26
CA SER A 227 -0.41 -2.61 -5.59
C SER A 227 -1.00 -1.79 -4.45
N ALA A 228 -2.20 -2.16 -4.01
CA ALA A 228 -2.83 -1.49 -2.88
C ALA A 228 -3.54 -2.47 -1.94
N ILE A 229 -3.53 -2.15 -0.66
CA ILE A 229 -4.41 -2.71 0.36
C ILE A 229 -5.40 -1.62 0.74
N VAL A 230 -6.69 -1.86 0.56
CA VAL A 230 -7.77 -0.95 0.93
C VAL A 230 -8.50 -1.52 2.14
N ILE A 231 -8.32 -0.91 3.28
CA ILE A 231 -9.05 -1.27 4.51
C ILE A 231 -10.25 -0.36 4.60
N THR A 232 -11.45 -0.92 4.55
CA THR A 232 -12.70 -0.17 4.62
C THR A 232 -13.84 -1.01 5.18
N HIS A 233 -14.85 -0.34 5.68
CA HIS A 233 -16.14 -0.92 6.06
C HIS A 233 -17.22 -0.67 4.99
N TYR A 234 -16.95 0.14 3.96
CA TYR A 234 -17.93 0.62 3.00
C TYR A 234 -17.71 0.01 1.61
N GLU A 235 -18.68 -0.75 1.13
CA GLU A 235 -18.73 -1.28 -0.24
C GLU A 235 -18.57 -0.15 -1.28
N ARG A 236 -19.18 1.00 -1.01
CA ARG A 236 -19.19 2.13 -1.93
C ARG A 236 -17.80 2.59 -2.40
N LEU A 237 -16.80 2.59 -1.50
CA LEU A 237 -15.42 2.88 -1.90
C LEU A 237 -14.89 1.77 -2.81
N LEU A 238 -15.19 0.51 -2.50
CA LEU A 238 -14.74 -0.65 -3.27
C LEU A 238 -15.37 -0.71 -4.65
N ASP A 239 -16.60 -0.25 -4.82
CA ASP A 239 -17.24 -0.12 -6.13
C ASP A 239 -16.51 0.88 -7.04
N MET A 240 -15.90 1.92 -6.46
CA MET A 240 -15.13 2.94 -7.19
C MET A 240 -13.70 2.45 -7.50
N ILE A 241 -13.03 1.78 -6.55
CA ILE A 241 -11.63 1.30 -6.69
C ILE A 241 -11.55 -0.04 -7.41
N LYS A 242 -12.57 -0.91 -7.26
CA LYS A 242 -12.67 -2.24 -7.89
C LYS A 242 -11.51 -3.17 -7.54
N PRO A 243 -11.43 -3.65 -6.30
CA PRO A 243 -10.37 -4.57 -5.87
C PRO A 243 -10.42 -5.89 -6.64
N ASN A 244 -9.27 -6.54 -6.81
CA ASN A 244 -9.17 -7.88 -7.40
C ASN A 244 -9.65 -8.95 -6.41
N VAL A 245 -9.33 -8.76 -5.12
CA VAL A 245 -9.58 -9.72 -4.06
C VAL A 245 -10.10 -9.01 -2.82
N VAL A 246 -11.06 -9.62 -2.14
CA VAL A 246 -11.61 -9.17 -0.86
C VAL A 246 -11.32 -10.21 0.22
N HIS A 247 -10.76 -9.76 1.33
CA HIS A 247 -10.48 -10.57 2.51
C HIS A 247 -11.36 -10.14 3.67
N VAL A 248 -11.83 -11.09 4.45
CA VAL A 248 -12.51 -10.81 5.73
C VAL A 248 -11.57 -11.14 6.87
N LEU A 249 -11.23 -10.10 7.64
CA LEU A 249 -10.45 -10.22 8.86
C LEU A 249 -11.41 -10.30 10.07
N TYR A 250 -11.28 -11.37 10.84
CA TYR A 250 -12.06 -11.59 12.05
C TYR A 250 -11.18 -12.14 13.17
N LYS A 251 -11.23 -11.52 14.35
CA LYS A 251 -10.44 -11.92 15.53
C LYS A 251 -8.96 -12.20 15.26
N GLY A 252 -8.33 -11.35 14.43
CA GLY A 252 -6.91 -11.44 14.11
C GLY A 252 -6.55 -12.48 13.04
N ARG A 253 -7.53 -13.04 12.31
CA ARG A 253 -7.34 -14.03 11.24
C ARG A 253 -8.05 -13.63 9.96
N ILE A 254 -7.48 -13.89 8.80
CA ILE A 254 -8.21 -13.85 7.54
C ILE A 254 -9.05 -15.14 7.49
N VAL A 255 -10.36 -15.00 7.60
CA VAL A 255 -11.29 -16.14 7.69
C VAL A 255 -11.98 -16.45 6.37
N LYS A 256 -12.03 -15.47 5.46
CA LYS A 256 -12.61 -15.65 4.12
C LYS A 256 -11.86 -14.79 3.11
N THR A 257 -11.69 -15.33 1.90
CA THR A 257 -11.10 -14.63 0.76
C THR A 257 -11.90 -14.99 -0.48
N ALA A 258 -12.33 -13.99 -1.23
CA ALA A 258 -13.07 -14.17 -2.49
C ALA A 258 -12.87 -12.96 -3.42
N GLY A 259 -13.57 -12.93 -4.54
CA GLY A 259 -13.61 -11.81 -5.47
C GLY A 259 -14.39 -10.60 -4.92
N PRO A 260 -14.55 -9.56 -5.75
CA PRO A 260 -15.24 -8.32 -5.36
C PRO A 260 -16.67 -8.50 -4.87
N GLU A 261 -17.34 -9.59 -5.29
CA GLU A 261 -18.70 -9.95 -4.89
C GLU A 261 -18.85 -10.15 -3.37
N LEU A 262 -17.77 -10.53 -2.69
CA LEU A 262 -17.77 -10.72 -1.25
C LEU A 262 -18.09 -9.42 -0.49
N ALA A 263 -17.65 -8.27 -1.00
CA ALA A 263 -17.96 -6.98 -0.39
C ALA A 263 -19.47 -6.71 -0.42
N LYS A 264 -20.14 -7.02 -1.53
CA LYS A 264 -21.61 -6.88 -1.69
C LYS A 264 -22.37 -7.82 -0.76
N GLU A 265 -21.88 -9.05 -0.62
CA GLU A 265 -22.49 -10.01 0.30
C GLU A 265 -22.38 -9.55 1.75
N ILE A 266 -21.24 -8.97 2.14
CA ILE A 266 -21.04 -8.41 3.48
C ILE A 266 -21.96 -7.22 3.74
N GLU A 267 -22.09 -6.29 2.79
CA GLU A 267 -22.99 -5.13 2.91
C GLU A 267 -24.44 -5.57 3.08
N ALA A 268 -24.87 -6.58 2.31
CA ALA A 268 -26.26 -7.08 2.33
C ALA A 268 -26.58 -7.90 3.58
N ARG A 269 -25.65 -8.68 4.11
CA ARG A 269 -25.90 -9.70 5.15
C ARG A 269 -25.18 -9.43 6.48
N GLY A 270 -24.30 -8.43 6.53
CA GLY A 270 -23.41 -8.21 7.68
C GLY A 270 -22.37 -9.31 7.83
N TYR A 271 -21.80 -9.44 9.03
CA TYR A 271 -20.73 -10.41 9.34
C TYR A 271 -21.23 -11.68 10.07
N ASP A 272 -22.50 -11.78 10.46
CA ASP A 272 -22.97 -12.84 11.35
C ASP A 272 -22.89 -14.22 10.71
N TRP A 273 -23.15 -14.32 9.42
CA TRP A 273 -23.02 -15.57 8.69
C TRP A 273 -21.55 -16.05 8.60
N ILE A 274 -20.58 -15.12 8.54
CA ILE A 274 -19.15 -15.45 8.56
C ILE A 274 -18.75 -15.96 9.95
N LYS A 275 -19.28 -15.35 11.04
CA LYS A 275 -19.06 -15.83 12.41
C LYS A 275 -19.55 -17.27 12.58
N ALA A 276 -20.74 -17.56 12.04
CA ALA A 276 -21.29 -18.92 12.06
C ALA A 276 -20.43 -19.92 11.27
N GLU A 277 -19.86 -19.53 10.11
CA GLU A 277 -18.94 -20.39 9.33
C GLU A 277 -17.65 -20.72 10.12
N VAL A 278 -17.16 -19.84 10.98
CA VAL A 278 -15.97 -20.07 11.81
C VAL A 278 -16.26 -20.67 13.18
N GLY A 279 -17.51 -21.04 13.45
CA GLY A 279 -17.93 -21.81 14.64
C GLY A 279 -18.21 -20.93 15.87
N GLU A 280 -18.72 -19.71 15.67
CA GLU A 280 -19.11 -18.78 16.73
C GLU A 280 -20.58 -18.36 16.66
#